data_046da81313896a18d7560f828152e271
#
_entry.id   046da81313896a18d7560f828152e271
#
_cell.length_a   1.000
_cell.length_b   1.000
_cell.length_c   1.000
_cell.angle_alpha   90.00
_cell.angle_beta   90.00
_cell.angle_gamma   90.00
#
_symmetry.space_group_name_H-M   'P 1'
#
loop_
_entity.id
_entity.type
_entity.pdbx_description
1 polymer ?
#
loop_
_entity_poly.entity_id
_entity_poly.type
_entity_poly.pdbx_seq_one_letter_code
_entity_poly.pdbx_strand_id
1 'polypeptide(L)'
;MTSENTDEIMNRSFNKIITPPVLISIAGGTGSGKSTFTNRLKDLFGDQISVLYYDNYYRTYSDLTLEERKKINFDHPDVFETDYLLDHLKKLKNGQEIECPVYDYTLYTRSPDVVRIKPSKVIILE
;
A
#
# COMPACT_ATOMS: atom_id res chain seq x y z
N MET A 1 40.11 -4.45 17.47
CA MET A 1 39.44 -3.75 16.40
C MET A 1 38.65 -4.75 15.56
N THR A 2 37.36 -4.67 15.62
CA THR A 2 36.50 -5.52 14.80
C THR A 2 36.41 -4.96 13.40
N SER A 3 36.80 -5.75 12.41
CA SER A 3 36.59 -5.39 11.02
C SER A 3 35.17 -5.74 10.62
N GLU A 4 34.46 -4.80 10.09
CA GLU A 4 33.14 -5.03 9.54
C GLU A 4 33.26 -5.41 8.06
N ASN A 5 32.37 -6.29 7.59
CA ASN A 5 32.37 -6.63 6.19
C ASN A 5 31.67 -5.51 5.37
N THR A 6 31.89 -5.51 4.08
CA THR A 6 31.32 -4.50 3.16
C THR A 6 29.81 -4.48 3.20
N ASP A 7 29.16 -5.64 3.33
CA ASP A 7 27.71 -5.75 3.33
C ASP A 7 27.09 -5.09 4.57
N GLU A 8 27.72 -5.23 5.73
CA GLU A 8 27.27 -4.58 6.95
C GLU A 8 27.37 -3.06 6.86
N ILE A 9 28.48 -2.57 6.29
CA ILE A 9 28.70 -1.14 6.10
C ILE A 9 27.65 -0.57 5.13
N MET A 10 27.41 -1.23 4.02
CA MET A 10 26.42 -0.82 3.02
C MET A 10 25.02 -0.83 3.60
N ASN A 11 24.65 -1.84 4.38
CA ASN A 11 23.36 -1.95 5.00
C ASN A 11 23.11 -0.82 6.01
N ARG A 12 24.11 -0.45 6.80
CA ARG A 12 24.00 0.68 7.74
C ARG A 12 23.88 2.00 7.01
N SER A 13 24.63 2.19 5.92
CA SER A 13 24.53 3.39 5.10
C SER A 13 23.16 3.51 4.46
N PHE A 14 22.62 2.42 3.94
CA PHE A 14 21.28 2.35 3.38
C PHE A 14 20.24 2.69 4.44
N ASN A 15 20.34 2.13 5.66
CA ASN A 15 19.45 2.40 6.75
C ASN A 15 19.46 3.85 7.21
N LYS A 16 20.60 4.53 7.10
CA LYS A 16 20.72 5.96 7.38
C LYS A 16 20.04 6.82 6.33
N ILE A 17 20.14 6.43 5.06
CA ILE A 17 19.60 7.20 3.94
C ILE A 17 18.06 7.07 3.91
N ILE A 18 17.53 5.89 4.24
CA ILE A 18 16.09 5.61 4.18
C ILE A 18 15.49 5.60 5.60
N THR A 19 15.62 6.74 6.28
CA THR A 19 15.02 6.96 7.60
C THR A 19 14.51 8.39 7.66
N PRO A 20 13.20 8.61 7.86
CA PRO A 20 12.10 7.66 7.96
C PRO A 20 11.83 6.89 6.66
N PRO A 21 10.93 5.88 6.65
CA PRO A 21 10.61 5.11 5.46
C PRO A 21 10.21 5.98 4.28
N VAL A 22 10.63 5.59 3.09
CA VAL A 22 10.34 6.29 1.84
C VAL A 22 9.02 5.78 1.27
N LEU A 23 8.17 6.72 0.87
CA LEU A 23 6.92 6.40 0.16
C LEU A 23 7.14 6.62 -1.33
N ILE A 24 6.86 5.58 -2.12
CA ILE A 24 6.92 5.63 -3.58
C ILE A 24 5.50 5.40 -4.10
N SER A 25 5.00 6.37 -4.86
CA SER A 25 3.69 6.24 -5.51
C SER A 25 3.88 5.80 -6.95
N ILE A 26 3.16 4.75 -7.35
CA ILE A 26 3.18 4.23 -8.71
C ILE A 26 1.83 4.55 -9.35
N ALA A 27 1.85 5.38 -10.39
CA ALA A 27 0.65 5.78 -11.11
C ALA A 27 0.65 5.21 -12.52
N GLY A 28 -0.54 5.03 -13.07
CA GLY A 28 -0.72 4.56 -14.43
C GLY A 28 -2.11 3.96 -14.60
N GLY A 29 -2.63 4.05 -15.82
CA GLY A 29 -3.92 3.46 -16.17
C GLY A 29 -3.83 1.95 -16.37
N THR A 30 -4.97 1.33 -16.56
CA THR A 30 -5.08 -0.10 -16.86
C THR A 30 -4.25 -0.43 -18.13
N GLY A 31 -3.45 -1.47 -18.06
CA GLY A 31 -2.61 -1.89 -19.19
C GLY A 31 -1.27 -1.16 -19.32
N SER A 32 -0.93 -0.27 -18.36
CA SER A 32 0.34 0.46 -18.38
C SER A 32 1.55 -0.36 -17.90
N GLY A 33 1.34 -1.60 -17.45
CA GLY A 33 2.40 -2.43 -16.86
C GLY A 33 2.66 -2.17 -15.39
N LYS A 34 1.85 -1.34 -14.75
CA LYS A 34 1.98 -0.97 -13.34
C LYS A 34 2.03 -2.17 -12.41
N SER A 35 1.07 -3.09 -12.54
CA SER A 35 1.01 -4.30 -11.72
C SER A 35 2.19 -5.23 -11.97
N THR A 36 2.66 -5.33 -13.19
CA THR A 36 3.86 -6.12 -13.54
C THR A 36 5.08 -5.56 -12.83
N PHE A 37 5.25 -4.23 -12.84
CA PHE A 37 6.36 -3.57 -12.18
C PHE A 37 6.31 -3.78 -10.66
N THR A 38 5.15 -3.62 -10.04
CA THR A 38 4.97 -3.84 -8.61
C THR A 38 5.28 -5.28 -8.21
N ASN A 39 4.82 -6.25 -8.99
CA ASN A 39 5.10 -7.66 -8.72
C ASN A 39 6.59 -7.99 -8.82
N ARG A 40 7.31 -7.37 -9.75
CA ARG A 40 8.76 -7.54 -9.84
C ARG A 40 9.47 -6.97 -8.62
N LEU A 41 9.02 -5.84 -8.12
CA LEU A 41 9.56 -5.27 -6.89
C LEU A 41 9.33 -6.19 -5.69
N LYS A 42 8.15 -6.79 -5.57
CA LYS A 42 7.85 -7.77 -4.53
C LYS A 42 8.78 -8.98 -4.61
N ASP A 43 9.00 -9.49 -5.82
CA ASP A 43 9.86 -10.65 -6.04
C ASP A 43 11.32 -10.35 -5.68
N LEU A 44 11.80 -9.15 -5.99
CA LEU A 44 13.18 -8.74 -5.78
C LEU A 44 13.46 -8.36 -4.32
N PHE A 45 12.53 -7.69 -3.67
CA PHE A 45 12.78 -7.07 -2.36
C PHE A 45 12.01 -7.72 -1.20
N GLY A 46 10.97 -8.52 -1.49
CA GLY A 46 10.24 -9.27 -0.47
C GLY A 46 9.80 -8.42 0.71
N ASP A 47 10.24 -8.78 1.90
CA ASP A 47 9.86 -8.11 3.15
C ASP A 47 10.47 -6.71 3.34
N GLN A 48 11.35 -6.28 2.44
CA GLN A 48 11.95 -4.95 2.50
C GLN A 48 11.00 -3.86 2.01
N ILE A 49 9.89 -4.23 1.40
CA ILE A 49 8.88 -3.29 0.91
C ILE A 49 7.50 -3.64 1.47
N SER A 50 6.69 -2.61 1.66
CA SER A 50 5.27 -2.73 1.98
C SER A 50 4.48 -2.18 0.80
N VAL A 51 3.52 -2.93 0.28
CA VAL A 51 2.74 -2.51 -0.89
C VAL A 51 1.28 -2.34 -0.50
N LEU A 52 0.75 -1.14 -0.74
CA LEU A 52 -0.66 -0.82 -0.58
C LEU A 52 -1.26 -0.50 -1.95
N TYR A 53 -2.50 -0.91 -2.13
CA TYR A 53 -3.25 -0.63 -3.35
C TYR A 53 -4.32 0.41 -3.05
N TYR A 54 -4.26 1.53 -3.75
CA TYR A 54 -5.19 2.64 -3.56
C TYR A 54 -6.64 2.20 -3.75
N ASP A 55 -6.88 1.29 -4.70
CA ASP A 55 -8.21 0.76 -5.02
C ASP A 55 -8.86 -0.02 -3.87
N ASN A 56 -8.10 -0.46 -2.88
CA ASN A 56 -8.65 -1.11 -1.70
C ASN A 56 -9.26 -0.12 -0.70
N TYR A 57 -9.06 1.17 -0.90
CA TYR A 57 -9.50 2.23 0.01
C TYR A 57 -10.75 2.97 -0.47
N TYR A 58 -11.57 2.33 -1.32
CA TYR A 58 -12.89 2.86 -1.63
C TYR A 58 -13.76 2.90 -0.38
N ARG A 59 -14.61 3.93 -0.32
CA ARG A 59 -15.57 4.04 0.79
C ARG A 59 -16.51 2.87 0.82
N THR A 60 -16.92 2.48 2.04
CA THR A 60 -17.94 1.48 2.24
C THR A 60 -19.30 2.17 2.17
N TYR A 61 -20.08 1.87 1.14
CA TYR A 61 -21.44 2.39 0.98
C TYR A 61 -22.44 1.35 1.48
N SER A 62 -22.26 0.90 2.72
CA SER A 62 -23.07 -0.17 3.31
C SER A 62 -24.53 0.21 3.55
N ASP A 63 -24.82 1.51 3.62
CA ASP A 63 -26.15 2.06 3.73
C ASP A 63 -26.92 2.08 2.41
N LEU A 64 -26.24 1.85 1.29
CA LEU A 64 -26.84 1.80 -0.03
C LEU A 64 -27.11 0.35 -0.45
N THR A 65 -28.11 0.15 -1.29
CA THR A 65 -28.36 -1.14 -1.91
C THR A 65 -27.28 -1.45 -2.95
N LEU A 66 -27.17 -2.73 -3.36
CA LEU A 66 -26.23 -3.11 -4.42
C LEU A 66 -26.50 -2.35 -5.72
N GLU A 67 -27.77 -2.17 -6.08
CA GLU A 67 -28.13 -1.44 -7.29
C GLU A 67 -27.72 0.04 -7.21
N GLU A 68 -27.87 0.66 -6.06
CA GLU A 68 -27.41 2.03 -5.84
C GLU A 68 -25.89 2.14 -5.89
N ARG A 69 -25.18 1.17 -5.32
CA ARG A 69 -23.70 1.13 -5.35
C ARG A 69 -23.17 1.01 -6.77
N LYS A 70 -23.83 0.24 -7.63
CA LYS A 70 -23.42 0.09 -9.03
C LYS A 70 -23.47 1.41 -9.82
N LYS A 71 -24.24 2.38 -9.36
CA LYS A 71 -24.40 3.69 -10.01
C LYS A 71 -23.37 4.71 -9.55
N ILE A 72 -22.53 4.39 -8.57
CA ILE A 72 -21.52 5.31 -8.06
C ILE A 72 -20.47 5.56 -9.13
N ASN A 73 -20.09 6.83 -9.29
CA ASN A 73 -18.97 7.20 -10.15
C ASN A 73 -17.65 6.97 -9.43
N PHE A 74 -17.05 5.80 -9.63
CA PHE A 74 -15.79 5.44 -9.00
C PHE A 74 -14.58 6.19 -9.54
N ASP A 75 -14.74 7.01 -10.57
CA ASP A 75 -13.68 7.88 -11.05
C ASP A 75 -13.59 9.21 -10.28
N HIS A 76 -14.57 9.50 -9.44
CA HIS A 76 -14.58 10.72 -8.63
C HIS A 76 -13.70 10.54 -7.38
N PRO A 77 -12.84 11.53 -7.03
CA PRO A 77 -11.94 11.39 -5.89
C PRO A 77 -12.62 11.17 -4.53
N ASP A 78 -13.87 11.61 -4.37
CA ASP A 78 -14.61 11.45 -3.11
C ASP A 78 -14.97 10.01 -2.79
N VAL A 79 -14.84 9.08 -3.74
CA VAL A 79 -15.10 7.65 -3.48
C VAL A 79 -14.01 6.99 -2.64
N PHE A 80 -12.85 7.63 -2.52
CA PHE A 80 -11.75 7.10 -1.72
C PHE A 80 -11.82 7.59 -0.29
N GLU A 81 -11.55 6.69 0.63
CA GLU A 81 -11.39 7.01 2.04
C GLU A 81 -9.95 7.42 2.31
N THR A 82 -9.60 8.62 1.84
CA THR A 82 -8.23 9.13 1.86
C THR A 82 -7.68 9.25 3.28
N ASP A 83 -8.48 9.68 4.23
CA ASP A 83 -8.02 9.82 5.63
C ASP A 83 -7.63 8.47 6.23
N TYR A 84 -8.36 7.41 5.87
CA TYR A 84 -8.05 6.04 6.30
C TYR A 84 -6.73 5.55 5.71
N LEU A 85 -6.51 5.80 4.42
CA LEU A 85 -5.25 5.49 3.77
C LEU A 85 -4.09 6.26 4.40
N LEU A 86 -4.25 7.56 4.65
CA LEU A 86 -3.21 8.38 5.27
C LEU A 86 -2.88 7.89 6.68
N ASP A 87 -3.87 7.48 7.46
CA ASP A 87 -3.65 6.90 8.79
C ASP A 87 -2.79 5.64 8.71
N HIS A 88 -3.08 4.77 7.75
CA HIS A 88 -2.29 3.56 7.52
C HIS A 88 -0.86 3.88 7.10
N LEU A 89 -0.67 4.84 6.22
CA LEU A 89 0.67 5.27 5.81
C LEU A 89 1.47 5.81 7.00
N LYS A 90 0.84 6.59 7.86
CA LYS A 90 1.48 7.10 9.08
C LYS A 90 1.88 5.97 10.02
N LYS A 91 1.02 4.99 10.21
CA LYS A 91 1.33 3.83 11.05
C LYS A 91 2.52 3.06 10.52
N LEU A 92 2.55 2.77 9.23
CA LEU A 92 3.69 2.09 8.61
C LEU A 92 4.98 2.89 8.75
N LYS A 93 4.92 4.21 8.58
CA LYS A 93 6.09 5.08 8.77
C LYS A 93 6.61 5.06 10.21
N ASN A 94 5.72 4.84 11.16
CA ASN A 94 6.07 4.76 12.57
C ASN A 94 6.44 3.35 13.04
N GLY A 95 6.61 2.42 12.12
CA GLY A 95 6.98 1.05 12.44
C GLY A 95 5.84 0.18 12.96
N GLN A 96 4.60 0.57 12.68
CA GLN A 96 3.42 -0.16 13.12
C GLN A 96 2.83 -0.98 11.96
N GLU A 97 2.44 -2.22 12.28
CA GLU A 97 1.70 -3.08 11.35
C GLU A 97 0.28 -2.56 11.17
N ILE A 98 -0.27 -2.74 9.98
CA ILE A 98 -1.64 -2.36 9.66
C ILE A 98 -2.46 -3.54 9.14
N GLU A 99 -3.77 -3.44 9.29
CA GLU A 99 -4.73 -4.33 8.64
C GLU A 99 -5.33 -3.59 7.45
N CYS A 100 -4.79 -3.88 6.26
CA CYS A 100 -5.20 -3.22 5.02
C CYS A 100 -6.57 -3.74 4.57
N PRO A 101 -7.50 -2.85 4.20
CA PRO A 101 -8.79 -3.30 3.69
C PRO A 101 -8.65 -3.98 2.34
N VAL A 102 -9.58 -4.86 2.04
CA VAL A 102 -9.71 -5.51 0.74
C VAL A 102 -11.08 -5.15 0.17
N TYR A 103 -11.11 -4.60 -1.03
CA TYR A 103 -12.35 -4.20 -1.67
C TYR A 103 -12.92 -5.35 -2.51
N ASP A 104 -14.22 -5.60 -2.36
CA ASP A 104 -14.94 -6.61 -3.13
C ASP A 104 -15.63 -5.94 -4.33
N TYR A 105 -15.08 -6.20 -5.52
CA TYR A 105 -15.57 -5.60 -6.76
C TYR A 105 -16.87 -6.23 -7.27
N THR A 106 -17.28 -7.37 -6.73
CA THR A 106 -18.57 -7.99 -7.05
C THR A 106 -19.71 -7.37 -6.29
N LEU A 107 -19.47 -7.00 -5.03
CA LEU A 107 -20.48 -6.43 -4.15
C LEU A 107 -20.37 -4.91 -4.03
N TYR A 108 -19.37 -4.31 -4.68
CA TYR A 108 -19.11 -2.87 -4.63
C TYR A 108 -19.03 -2.34 -3.20
N THR A 109 -18.33 -3.07 -2.34
CA THR A 109 -18.14 -2.71 -0.93
C THR A 109 -16.85 -3.35 -0.40
N ARG A 110 -16.46 -2.93 0.79
CA ARG A 110 -15.30 -3.50 1.46
C ARG A 110 -15.59 -4.92 1.92
N SER A 111 -14.67 -5.84 1.66
CA SER A 111 -14.73 -7.20 2.16
C SER A 111 -14.58 -7.22 3.69
N PRO A 112 -15.12 -8.22 4.40
CA PRO A 112 -14.81 -8.42 5.82
C PRO A 112 -13.37 -8.87 6.05
N ASP A 113 -12.69 -9.36 5.03
CA ASP A 113 -11.30 -9.80 5.13
C ASP A 113 -10.34 -8.61 5.12
N VAL A 114 -9.20 -8.78 5.76
CA VAL A 114 -8.12 -7.79 5.76
C VAL A 114 -6.80 -8.49 5.46
N VAL A 115 -5.84 -7.72 4.97
CA VAL A 115 -4.48 -8.19 4.73
C VAL A 115 -3.55 -7.46 5.68
N ARG A 116 -2.77 -8.22 6.47
CA ARG A 116 -1.76 -7.62 7.34
C ARG A 116 -0.56 -7.19 6.53
N ILE A 117 -0.14 -5.95 6.74
CA ILE A 117 1.04 -5.39 6.10
C ILE A 117 1.99 -4.94 7.19
N LYS A 118 3.20 -5.48 7.16
CA LYS A 118 4.25 -5.14 8.11
C LYS A 118 4.95 -3.87 7.68
N PRO A 119 5.44 -3.08 8.65
CA PRO A 119 6.24 -1.91 8.31
C PRO A 119 7.55 -2.31 7.63
N SER A 120 8.01 -1.47 6.73
CA SER A 120 9.25 -1.66 6.01
C SER A 120 9.87 -0.31 5.70
N LYS A 121 11.07 -0.31 5.13
CA LYS A 121 11.77 0.93 4.79
C LYS A 121 11.26 1.60 3.54
N VAL A 122 10.59 0.85 2.69
CA VAL A 122 10.02 1.38 1.45
C VAL A 122 8.55 0.99 1.41
N ILE A 123 7.69 1.99 1.29
CA ILE A 123 6.26 1.81 1.16
C ILE A 123 5.87 2.16 -0.27
N ILE A 124 5.22 1.23 -0.94
CA ILE A 124 4.77 1.42 -2.32
C ILE A 124 3.25 1.57 -2.30
N LEU A 125 2.77 2.65 -2.90
CA LEU A 125 1.35 2.91 -3.11
C LEU A 125 1.06 2.84 -4.61
N GLU A 126 0.34 1.82 -4.99
CA GLU A 126 -0.08 1.61 -6.39
C GLU A 126 -1.50 2.08 -6.64
#